data_ea86ada18ad434ed65fe589730899e74
#
_entry.id   ea86ada18ad434ed65fe589730899e74
#
_cell.length_a   1.000
_cell.length_b   1.000
_cell.length_c   1.000
_cell.angle_alpha   90.00
_cell.angle_beta   90.00
_cell.angle_gamma   90.00
#
_symmetry.space_group_name_H-M   'P 1'
#
loop_
_entity.id
_entity.type
_entity.pdbx_description
1 polymer ?
#
loop_
_entity_poly.entity_id
_entity_poly.type
_entity_poly.pdbx_seq_one_letter_code
_entity_poly.pdbx_strand_id
1 'polypeptide(L)'
;VCPTDYSKLWANPTEKGSLAIYGKTLNPEIKVFWTGDVVCSDLTPETLDFINSRIKRPAYYWWNYPVTDYIRNFLLQGPVYGLDTSLTANETCGIVSNPMEHGEASKLALYGVADYTWNIANYNAIDNWERGLAELVPEATDAYRTFAIHSSDTENGYRRDESWETQTFRLADWTDEAANALEEEFKKVESAPARLESNCKNAALINELRPWLTEFGKLGTRGKQA
;
A
#
# COMPACT_ATOMS: atom_id res chain seq x y z
N VAL A 1 -9.62 -21.13 -5.27
CA VAL A 1 -10.86 -20.93 -4.49
C VAL A 1 -10.61 -19.96 -3.35
N CYS A 2 -11.63 -19.17 -2.97
CA CYS A 2 -11.62 -18.36 -1.77
C CYS A 2 -12.46 -19.06 -0.71
N PRO A 3 -11.91 -19.50 0.43
CA PRO A 3 -12.68 -20.09 1.51
C PRO A 3 -13.49 -19.02 2.26
N THR A 4 -14.53 -19.44 2.97
CA THR A 4 -15.20 -18.55 3.94
C THR A 4 -14.23 -18.13 5.06
N ASP A 5 -13.35 -19.04 5.45
CA ASP A 5 -12.28 -18.84 6.44
C ASP A 5 -11.03 -18.23 5.76
N TYR A 6 -11.17 -17.11 5.04
CA TYR A 6 -10.12 -16.53 4.19
C TYR A 6 -9.04 -15.77 4.97
N SER A 7 -9.22 -15.54 6.27
CA SER A 7 -8.24 -14.96 7.17
C SER A 7 -8.20 -15.66 8.51
N LYS A 8 -7.13 -15.49 9.26
CA LYS A 8 -6.95 -16.11 10.58
C LYS A 8 -8.04 -15.69 11.56
N LEU A 9 -8.51 -14.44 11.48
CA LEU A 9 -9.61 -13.93 12.30
C LEU A 9 -10.91 -14.74 12.13
N TRP A 10 -11.21 -15.18 10.92
CA TRP A 10 -12.44 -15.93 10.60
C TRP A 10 -12.24 -17.44 10.61
N ALA A 11 -10.99 -17.91 10.63
CA ALA A 11 -10.67 -19.31 10.49
C ALA A 11 -11.09 -20.13 11.72
N ASN A 12 -11.74 -21.26 11.47
CA ASN A 12 -11.84 -22.32 12.46
C ASN A 12 -10.51 -23.10 12.48
N PRO A 13 -9.70 -23.00 13.54
CA PRO A 13 -8.37 -23.60 13.58
C PRO A 13 -8.38 -25.13 13.78
N THR A 14 -9.55 -25.73 14.01
CA THR A 14 -9.66 -27.16 14.30
C THR A 14 -9.67 -28.01 13.03
N GLU A 15 -9.52 -29.32 13.19
CA GLU A 15 -9.62 -30.32 12.12
C GLU A 15 -11.00 -30.35 11.42
N LYS A 16 -12.00 -29.69 12.00
CA LYS A 16 -13.35 -29.54 11.45
C LYS A 16 -13.52 -28.24 10.65
N GLY A 17 -12.52 -27.36 10.67
CA GLY A 17 -12.54 -26.12 9.89
C GLY A 17 -12.42 -26.37 8.39
N SER A 18 -12.93 -25.44 7.58
CA SER A 18 -12.93 -25.55 6.11
C SER A 18 -11.52 -25.70 5.55
N LEU A 19 -10.53 -25.02 6.15
CA LEU A 19 -9.14 -25.09 5.71
C LEU A 19 -8.54 -26.49 5.88
N ALA A 20 -8.79 -27.15 7.02
CA ALA A 20 -8.33 -28.51 7.26
C ALA A 20 -9.05 -29.52 6.33
N ILE A 21 -10.33 -29.30 6.05
CA ILE A 21 -11.08 -30.10 5.09
C ILE A 21 -10.50 -29.92 3.68
N TYR A 22 -10.19 -28.70 3.26
CA TYR A 22 -9.54 -28.44 1.97
C TYR A 22 -8.19 -29.16 1.86
N GLY A 23 -7.39 -29.14 2.93
CA GLY A 23 -6.12 -29.87 2.97
C GLY A 23 -6.25 -31.38 2.76
N LYS A 24 -7.39 -31.97 3.17
CA LYS A 24 -7.66 -33.41 3.07
C LYS A 24 -8.33 -33.82 1.77
N THR A 25 -9.20 -32.97 1.21
CA THR A 25 -10.14 -33.40 0.16
C THR A 25 -10.02 -32.62 -1.16
N LEU A 26 -9.52 -31.39 -1.12
CA LEU A 26 -9.42 -30.56 -2.32
C LEU A 26 -8.25 -31.03 -3.19
N ASN A 27 -8.47 -31.13 -4.51
CA ASN A 27 -7.39 -31.44 -5.46
C ASN A 27 -6.18 -30.52 -5.22
N PRO A 28 -4.96 -31.08 -5.06
CA PRO A 28 -3.74 -30.29 -4.76
C PRO A 28 -3.43 -29.18 -5.74
N GLU A 29 -3.84 -29.27 -6.99
CA GLU A 29 -3.62 -28.26 -8.01
C GLU A 29 -4.49 -27.01 -7.84
N ILE A 30 -5.59 -27.11 -7.08
CA ILE A 30 -6.49 -25.98 -6.85
C ILE A 30 -5.85 -25.05 -5.81
N LYS A 31 -5.62 -23.81 -6.22
CA LYS A 31 -5.06 -22.76 -5.36
C LYS A 31 -6.13 -22.26 -4.38
N VAL A 32 -5.70 -21.96 -3.16
CA VAL A 32 -6.58 -21.46 -2.09
C VAL A 32 -6.12 -20.04 -1.72
N PHE A 33 -7.03 -19.10 -1.78
CA PHE A 33 -6.76 -17.71 -1.39
C PHE A 33 -6.68 -17.53 0.12
N TRP A 34 -5.85 -16.60 0.52
CA TRP A 34 -5.64 -16.23 1.92
C TRP A 34 -5.31 -14.74 2.02
N THR A 35 -5.95 -14.01 2.94
CA THR A 35 -5.74 -12.57 3.12
C THR A 35 -4.81 -12.23 4.29
N GLY A 36 -4.39 -13.22 5.07
CA GLY A 36 -3.53 -13.02 6.23
C GLY A 36 -4.26 -13.11 7.57
N ASP A 37 -3.76 -12.42 8.57
CA ASP A 37 -4.32 -12.48 9.93
C ASP A 37 -5.71 -11.86 10.01
N VAL A 38 -5.94 -10.80 9.24
CA VAL A 38 -7.24 -10.12 9.06
C VAL A 38 -7.52 -9.89 7.58
N VAL A 39 -8.56 -9.12 7.25
CA VAL A 39 -8.95 -8.83 5.84
C VAL A 39 -7.83 -8.08 5.10
N CYS A 40 -7.26 -7.06 5.75
CA CYS A 40 -6.10 -6.31 5.25
C CYS A 40 -4.92 -6.61 6.16
N SER A 41 -3.94 -7.37 5.69
CA SER A 41 -2.79 -7.81 6.48
C SER A 41 -1.52 -7.80 5.67
N ASP A 42 -0.40 -7.69 6.36
CA ASP A 42 0.91 -7.90 5.78
C ASP A 42 1.14 -9.36 5.43
N LEU A 43 1.92 -9.59 4.40
CA LEU A 43 2.34 -10.91 3.98
C LEU A 43 3.59 -11.31 4.78
N THR A 44 3.42 -12.25 5.70
CA THR A 44 4.47 -12.72 6.60
C THR A 44 4.60 -14.24 6.57
N PRO A 45 5.78 -14.79 6.95
CA PRO A 45 5.96 -16.23 7.10
C PRO A 45 4.95 -16.86 8.05
N GLU A 46 4.65 -16.19 9.19
CA GLU A 46 3.77 -16.73 10.23
C GLU A 46 2.33 -16.90 9.75
N THR A 47 1.82 -15.93 8.98
CA THR A 47 0.47 -16.06 8.42
C THR A 47 0.40 -17.16 7.37
N LEU A 48 1.47 -17.35 6.58
CA LEU A 48 1.56 -18.43 5.62
C LEU A 48 1.69 -19.81 6.28
N ASP A 49 2.48 -19.93 7.33
CA ASP A 49 2.59 -21.18 8.11
C ASP A 49 1.23 -21.59 8.68
N PHE A 50 0.46 -20.61 9.16
CA PHE A 50 -0.88 -20.88 9.68
C PHE A 50 -1.78 -21.53 8.63
N ILE A 51 -1.87 -20.96 7.43
CA ILE A 51 -2.74 -21.48 6.38
C ILE A 51 -2.16 -22.75 5.74
N ASN A 52 -0.88 -22.76 5.38
CA ASN A 52 -0.24 -23.85 4.63
C ASN A 52 -0.25 -25.16 5.41
N SER A 53 -0.04 -25.09 6.74
CA SER A 53 -0.12 -26.27 7.61
C SER A 53 -1.52 -26.94 7.56
N ARG A 54 -2.58 -26.19 7.29
CA ARG A 54 -3.97 -26.64 7.23
C ARG A 54 -4.36 -27.12 5.85
N ILE A 55 -4.10 -26.32 4.81
CA ILE A 55 -4.46 -26.66 3.43
C ILE A 55 -3.48 -27.63 2.77
N LYS A 56 -2.35 -27.94 3.41
CA LYS A 56 -1.30 -28.89 2.95
C LYS A 56 -0.67 -28.49 1.60
N ARG A 57 -0.59 -27.20 1.33
CA ARG A 57 0.01 -26.63 0.12
C ARG A 57 0.31 -25.15 0.32
N PRO A 58 1.17 -24.52 -0.52
CA PRO A 58 1.34 -23.06 -0.53
C PRO A 58 0.03 -22.35 -0.87
N ALA A 59 -0.36 -21.37 -0.06
CA ALA A 59 -1.50 -20.51 -0.32
C ALA A 59 -1.23 -19.54 -1.48
N TYR A 60 -2.30 -19.07 -2.10
CA TYR A 60 -2.26 -17.92 -3.00
C TYR A 60 -2.69 -16.69 -2.20
N TYR A 61 -1.77 -15.73 -2.01
CA TYR A 61 -2.03 -14.59 -1.16
C TYR A 61 -2.92 -13.56 -1.88
N TRP A 62 -4.07 -13.26 -1.31
CA TRP A 62 -4.94 -12.18 -1.73
C TRP A 62 -4.64 -10.97 -0.85
N TRP A 63 -3.88 -10.03 -1.36
CA TRP A 63 -3.50 -8.85 -0.63
C TRP A 63 -4.47 -7.70 -0.87
N ASN A 64 -5.20 -7.30 0.17
CA ASN A 64 -6.12 -6.18 0.13
C ASN A 64 -5.35 -4.85 0.29
N TYR A 65 -4.53 -4.56 -0.71
CA TYR A 65 -3.75 -3.34 -0.86
C TYR A 65 -3.51 -3.08 -2.37
N PRO A 66 -3.66 -1.84 -2.86
CA PRO A 66 -3.99 -0.58 -2.16
C PRO A 66 -5.50 -0.26 -2.09
N VAL A 67 -6.38 -1.23 -2.00
CA VAL A 67 -7.83 -1.01 -1.95
C VAL A 67 -8.24 0.00 -0.86
N THR A 68 -9.14 0.91 -1.22
CA THR A 68 -9.67 1.95 -0.31
C THR A 68 -11.19 2.00 -0.26
N ASP A 69 -11.87 0.91 -0.62
CA ASP A 69 -13.33 0.84 -0.65
C ASP A 69 -13.98 1.04 0.74
N TYR A 70 -13.26 0.76 1.80
CA TYR A 70 -13.67 0.96 3.19
C TYR A 70 -13.29 2.35 3.75
N ILE A 71 -12.44 3.12 3.04
CA ILE A 71 -11.94 4.45 3.41
C ILE A 71 -11.86 5.37 2.18
N ARG A 72 -12.96 5.51 1.45
CA ARG A 72 -13.03 6.12 0.11
C ARG A 72 -12.53 7.56 -0.01
N ASN A 73 -12.35 8.25 1.09
CA ASN A 73 -11.76 9.59 1.15
C ASN A 73 -10.23 9.58 1.19
N PHE A 74 -9.59 8.41 1.22
CA PHE A 74 -8.14 8.26 1.18
C PHE A 74 -7.67 7.70 -0.16
N LEU A 75 -6.41 8.01 -0.49
CA LEU A 75 -5.63 7.32 -1.51
C LEU A 75 -4.38 6.71 -0.85
N LEU A 76 -3.95 5.56 -1.30
CA LEU A 76 -2.72 4.92 -0.83
C LEU A 76 -1.64 5.09 -1.89
N GLN A 77 -0.78 6.08 -1.69
CA GLN A 77 0.28 6.49 -2.63
C GLN A 77 1.69 6.33 -2.06
N GLY A 78 1.82 5.85 -0.83
CA GLY A 78 3.12 5.66 -0.18
C GLY A 78 3.90 4.43 -0.67
N PRO A 79 5.12 4.22 -0.12
CA PRO A 79 5.90 3.03 -0.38
C PRO A 79 5.15 1.75 -0.01
N VAL A 80 5.39 0.68 -0.74
CA VAL A 80 4.68 -0.59 -0.56
C VAL A 80 5.41 -1.45 0.47
N TYR A 81 5.04 -1.29 1.71
CA TYR A 81 5.50 -2.11 2.84
C TYR A 81 4.64 -3.36 3.04
N GLY A 82 4.97 -4.14 4.07
CA GLY A 82 4.18 -5.28 4.49
C GLY A 82 4.32 -6.52 3.61
N LEU A 83 5.39 -6.57 2.82
CA LEU A 83 5.76 -7.70 1.98
C LEU A 83 7.11 -8.24 2.48
N ASP A 84 7.09 -9.40 3.15
CA ASP A 84 8.30 -10.00 3.74
C ASP A 84 9.26 -10.48 2.66
N THR A 85 10.52 -10.04 2.73
CA THR A 85 11.55 -10.35 1.74
C THR A 85 12.28 -11.67 1.96
N SER A 86 11.98 -12.38 3.05
CA SER A 86 12.53 -13.71 3.31
C SER A 86 11.73 -14.84 2.65
N LEU A 87 10.54 -14.53 2.11
CA LEU A 87 9.67 -15.52 1.48
C LEU A 87 10.23 -16.08 0.18
N THR A 88 9.87 -17.31 -0.10
CA THR A 88 10.19 -18.03 -1.33
C THR A 88 8.95 -18.65 -1.96
N ALA A 89 9.09 -19.26 -3.12
CA ALA A 89 8.02 -19.98 -3.79
C ALA A 89 7.52 -21.22 -3.02
N ASN A 90 8.18 -21.59 -1.92
CA ASN A 90 7.74 -22.71 -1.08
C ASN A 90 6.64 -22.29 -0.10
N GLU A 91 6.60 -21.02 0.30
CA GLU A 91 5.63 -20.51 1.27
C GLU A 91 4.35 -19.98 0.60
N THR A 92 4.48 -19.35 -0.57
CA THR A 92 3.32 -18.86 -1.34
C THR A 92 3.45 -19.22 -2.82
N CYS A 93 2.33 -19.56 -3.45
CA CYS A 93 2.30 -19.87 -4.89
C CYS A 93 1.96 -18.67 -5.76
N GLY A 94 1.81 -17.49 -5.18
CA GLY A 94 1.54 -16.24 -5.87
C GLY A 94 0.83 -15.22 -5.02
N ILE A 95 0.73 -14.00 -5.55
CA ILE A 95 0.06 -12.85 -4.94
C ILE A 95 -0.95 -12.28 -5.93
N VAL A 96 -2.12 -11.92 -5.41
CA VAL A 96 -3.11 -11.05 -6.08
C VAL A 96 -3.22 -9.78 -5.26
N SER A 97 -3.07 -8.63 -5.90
CA SER A 97 -3.32 -7.32 -5.31
C SER A 97 -4.76 -6.87 -5.61
N ASN A 98 -5.45 -6.35 -4.61
CA ASN A 98 -6.76 -5.71 -4.77
C ASN A 98 -6.52 -4.18 -4.81
N PRO A 99 -6.64 -3.54 -6.00
CA PRO A 99 -6.32 -2.12 -6.17
C PRO A 99 -7.45 -1.21 -5.69
N MET A 100 -7.16 0.12 -5.66
CA MET A 100 -8.19 1.15 -5.53
C MET A 100 -9.13 1.14 -6.73
N GLU A 101 -10.31 1.77 -6.59
CA GLU A 101 -11.22 2.02 -7.73
C GLU A 101 -10.63 3.00 -8.77
N HIS A 102 -9.54 3.70 -8.40
CA HIS A 102 -8.79 4.64 -9.21
C HIS A 102 -7.63 3.91 -9.89
N GLY A 103 -7.81 3.54 -11.16
CA GLY A 103 -6.87 2.67 -11.87
C GLY A 103 -5.50 3.29 -12.09
N GLU A 104 -5.46 4.56 -12.48
CA GLU A 104 -4.19 5.27 -12.68
C GLU A 104 -3.47 5.55 -11.35
N ALA A 105 -4.20 5.97 -10.33
CA ALA A 105 -3.62 6.17 -8.99
C ALA A 105 -3.13 4.87 -8.35
N SER A 106 -3.70 3.73 -8.69
CA SER A 106 -3.23 2.41 -8.21
C SER A 106 -1.87 1.99 -8.77
N LYS A 107 -1.44 2.57 -9.90
CA LYS A 107 -0.21 2.13 -10.59
C LYS A 107 1.04 2.25 -9.74
N LEU A 108 1.13 3.27 -8.88
CA LEU A 108 2.30 3.45 -8.01
C LEU A 108 2.44 2.28 -7.02
N ALA A 109 1.36 1.88 -6.38
CA ALA A 109 1.35 0.72 -5.50
C ALA A 109 1.58 -0.59 -6.27
N LEU A 110 0.94 -0.75 -7.44
CA LEU A 110 1.11 -1.93 -8.28
C LEU A 110 2.53 -2.06 -8.82
N TYR A 111 3.24 -0.95 -9.04
CA TYR A 111 4.66 -0.94 -9.38
C TYR A 111 5.49 -1.63 -8.27
N GLY A 112 5.19 -1.34 -7.00
CA GLY A 112 5.81 -1.99 -5.86
C GLY A 112 5.50 -3.49 -5.78
N VAL A 113 4.25 -3.87 -5.95
CA VAL A 113 3.85 -5.29 -5.95
C VAL A 113 4.53 -6.07 -7.08
N ALA A 114 4.64 -5.47 -8.26
CA ALA A 114 5.29 -6.11 -9.41
C ALA A 114 6.80 -6.33 -9.17
N ASP A 115 7.50 -5.33 -8.65
CA ASP A 115 8.93 -5.43 -8.33
C ASP A 115 9.18 -6.47 -7.22
N TYR A 116 8.38 -6.47 -6.16
CA TYR A 116 8.47 -7.48 -5.12
C TYR A 116 8.29 -8.89 -5.66
N THR A 117 7.27 -9.14 -6.46
CA THR A 117 7.00 -10.47 -7.01
C THR A 117 8.04 -10.91 -8.04
N TRP A 118 8.73 -9.97 -8.68
CA TRP A 118 9.82 -10.25 -9.61
C TRP A 118 11.12 -10.66 -8.89
N ASN A 119 11.44 -10.00 -7.78
CA ASN A 119 12.68 -10.26 -7.03
C ASN A 119 12.51 -10.00 -5.53
N ILE A 120 11.84 -10.92 -4.85
CA ILE A 120 11.45 -10.82 -3.44
C ILE A 120 12.65 -10.44 -2.54
N ALA A 121 13.77 -11.17 -2.67
CA ALA A 121 14.91 -11.02 -1.76
C ALA A 121 15.63 -9.67 -1.84
N ASN A 122 15.50 -8.95 -2.96
CA ASN A 122 16.13 -7.63 -3.15
C ASN A 122 15.12 -6.48 -3.19
N TYR A 123 13.86 -6.74 -2.89
CA TYR A 123 12.86 -5.69 -2.85
C TYR A 123 13.17 -4.67 -1.73
N ASN A 124 13.13 -3.39 -2.08
CA ASN A 124 13.22 -2.29 -1.16
C ASN A 124 12.08 -1.31 -1.44
N ALA A 125 11.20 -1.12 -0.46
CA ALA A 125 9.97 -0.36 -0.64
C ALA A 125 10.23 1.11 -1.01
N ILE A 126 11.22 1.75 -0.36
CA ILE A 126 11.55 3.16 -0.59
C ILE A 126 12.20 3.34 -1.97
N ASP A 127 13.23 2.56 -2.28
CA ASP A 127 13.93 2.66 -3.57
C ASP A 127 13.00 2.37 -4.75
N ASN A 128 12.10 1.40 -4.57
CA ASN A 128 11.07 1.10 -5.56
C ASN A 128 10.11 2.28 -5.75
N TRP A 129 9.61 2.84 -4.65
CA TRP A 129 8.67 3.95 -4.67
C TRP A 129 9.25 5.19 -5.36
N GLU A 130 10.50 5.57 -5.03
CA GLU A 130 11.18 6.69 -5.69
C GLU A 130 11.34 6.45 -7.20
N ARG A 131 11.67 5.22 -7.62
CA ARG A 131 11.70 4.87 -9.05
C ARG A 131 10.32 4.94 -9.68
N GLY A 132 9.31 4.40 -9.01
CA GLY A 132 7.92 4.42 -9.49
C GLY A 132 7.38 5.83 -9.71
N LEU A 133 7.66 6.76 -8.79
CA LEU A 133 7.31 8.18 -8.94
C LEU A 133 7.94 8.78 -10.21
N ALA A 134 9.24 8.54 -10.42
CA ALA A 134 9.97 9.07 -11.56
C ALA A 134 9.51 8.44 -12.89
N GLU A 135 9.11 7.17 -12.89
CA GLU A 135 8.62 6.49 -14.09
C GLU A 135 7.19 6.89 -14.46
N LEU A 136 6.31 7.06 -13.47
CA LEU A 136 4.91 7.37 -13.70
C LEU A 136 4.66 8.84 -14.02
N VAL A 137 5.43 9.76 -13.42
CA VAL A 137 5.29 11.21 -13.61
C VAL A 137 6.67 11.87 -13.76
N PRO A 138 7.42 11.56 -14.83
CA PRO A 138 8.78 12.09 -15.04
C PRO A 138 8.83 13.61 -15.18
N GLU A 139 7.75 14.23 -15.64
CA GLU A 139 7.70 15.68 -15.87
C GLU A 139 7.46 16.50 -14.60
N ALA A 140 7.02 15.85 -13.50
CA ALA A 140 6.70 16.51 -12.23
C ALA A 140 6.92 15.58 -11.04
N THR A 141 7.98 14.78 -11.05
CA THR A 141 8.28 13.76 -10.05
C THR A 141 8.26 14.29 -8.63
N ASP A 142 8.90 15.45 -8.39
CA ASP A 142 8.97 16.06 -7.06
C ASP A 142 7.61 16.58 -6.55
N ALA A 143 6.76 17.10 -7.44
CA ALA A 143 5.39 17.49 -7.09
C ALA A 143 4.52 16.25 -6.79
N TYR A 144 4.69 15.17 -7.56
CA TYR A 144 4.00 13.91 -7.29
C TYR A 144 4.49 13.27 -6.00
N ARG A 145 5.79 13.30 -5.73
CA ARG A 145 6.37 12.84 -4.48
C ARG A 145 5.80 13.56 -3.27
N THR A 146 5.69 14.91 -3.36
CA THR A 146 5.08 15.71 -2.29
C THR A 146 3.65 15.30 -2.03
N PHE A 147 2.83 15.09 -3.06
CA PHE A 147 1.46 14.61 -2.90
C PHE A 147 1.42 13.19 -2.33
N ALA A 148 2.23 12.29 -2.86
CA ALA A 148 2.22 10.87 -2.53
C ALA A 148 2.64 10.59 -1.07
N ILE A 149 3.65 11.31 -0.54
CA ILE A 149 4.09 11.12 0.84
C ILE A 149 3.02 11.51 1.87
N HIS A 150 2.20 12.51 1.56
CA HIS A 150 1.07 12.93 2.38
C HIS A 150 -0.21 12.10 2.15
N SER A 151 -0.16 11.14 1.24
CA SER A 151 -1.25 10.22 0.91
C SER A 151 -0.83 8.76 1.14
N SER A 152 0.04 8.50 2.10
CA SER A 152 0.67 7.19 2.31
C SER A 152 0.05 6.39 3.45
N ASP A 153 -0.60 7.03 4.41
CA ASP A 153 -1.13 6.38 5.61
C ASP A 153 -2.66 6.52 5.72
N THR A 154 -3.24 5.62 6.51
CA THR A 154 -4.63 5.66 6.91
C THR A 154 -4.74 5.42 8.41
N GLU A 155 -5.55 6.20 9.09
CA GLU A 155 -5.82 6.02 10.51
C GLU A 155 -6.73 4.79 10.78
N ASN A 156 -7.41 4.31 9.74
CA ASN A 156 -8.40 3.25 9.84
C ASN A 156 -8.02 2.05 8.97
N GLY A 157 -8.07 0.87 9.53
CA GLY A 157 -7.85 -0.38 8.83
C GLY A 157 -6.38 -0.72 8.63
N TYR A 158 -5.90 -0.71 7.41
CA TYR A 158 -4.57 -1.17 7.05
C TYR A 158 -3.50 -0.11 7.30
N ARG A 159 -3.03 -0.05 8.53
CA ARG A 159 -2.00 0.89 8.94
C ARG A 159 -0.61 0.27 8.85
N ARG A 160 0.36 1.11 8.46
CA ARG A 160 1.78 0.76 8.43
C ARG A 160 2.57 1.60 9.42
N ASP A 161 3.68 1.06 9.87
CA ASP A 161 4.68 1.81 10.61
C ASP A 161 5.57 2.58 9.62
N GLU A 162 5.16 3.80 9.33
CA GLU A 162 5.86 4.72 8.44
C GLU A 162 6.87 5.57 9.24
N SER A 163 7.82 4.90 9.89
CA SER A 163 8.78 5.56 10.77
C SER A 163 9.59 6.66 10.08
N TRP A 164 9.89 6.49 8.80
CA TRP A 164 10.57 7.49 7.98
C TRP A 164 9.72 8.74 7.75
N GLU A 165 8.44 8.58 7.48
CA GLU A 165 7.47 9.66 7.28
C GLU A 165 7.15 10.36 8.59
N THR A 166 6.94 9.59 9.63
CA THR A 166 6.69 10.07 10.98
C THR A 166 7.82 10.98 11.49
N GLN A 167 9.07 10.60 11.24
CA GLN A 167 10.24 11.44 11.61
C GLN A 167 10.31 12.73 10.82
N THR A 168 9.82 12.72 9.57
CA THR A 168 9.87 13.92 8.71
C THR A 168 8.87 14.99 9.15
N PHE A 169 7.67 14.58 9.60
CA PHE A 169 6.57 15.52 9.85
C PHE A 169 6.14 15.65 11.29
N ARG A 170 6.66 14.86 12.22
CA ARG A 170 6.41 15.03 13.65
C ARG A 170 7.40 16.01 14.25
N LEU A 171 6.87 17.11 14.77
CA LEU A 171 7.62 18.07 15.53
C LEU A 171 7.47 17.76 17.02
N ALA A 172 8.48 17.10 17.59
CA ALA A 172 8.48 16.76 19.02
C ALA A 172 8.61 18.01 19.89
N ASP A 173 9.48 18.95 19.45
CA ASP A 173 9.71 20.22 20.10
C ASP A 173 9.54 21.35 19.09
N TRP A 174 8.80 22.38 19.47
CA TRP A 174 8.57 23.54 18.61
C TRP A 174 9.77 24.48 18.69
N THR A 175 10.52 24.57 17.62
CA THR A 175 11.64 25.52 17.44
C THR A 175 11.44 26.35 16.18
N ASP A 176 12.19 27.45 16.05
CA ASP A 176 12.15 28.28 14.84
C ASP A 176 12.57 27.47 13.58
N GLU A 177 13.54 26.58 13.72
CA GLU A 177 13.97 25.69 12.63
C GLU A 177 12.86 24.74 12.22
N ALA A 178 12.16 24.16 13.20
CA ALA A 178 11.03 23.26 12.93
C ALA A 178 9.86 24.01 12.28
N ALA A 179 9.56 25.22 12.74
CA ALA A 179 8.53 26.09 12.15
C ALA A 179 8.87 26.44 10.70
N ASN A 180 10.11 26.84 10.42
CA ASN A 180 10.57 27.14 9.06
C ASN A 180 10.52 25.92 8.15
N ALA A 181 10.92 24.74 8.64
CA ALA A 181 10.84 23.48 7.88
C ALA A 181 9.40 23.13 7.52
N LEU A 182 8.47 23.31 8.45
CA LEU A 182 7.05 23.06 8.23
C LEU A 182 6.44 24.08 7.24
N GLU A 183 6.81 25.35 7.33
CA GLU A 183 6.39 26.37 6.36
C GLU A 183 6.86 26.03 4.94
N GLU A 184 8.12 25.61 4.78
CA GLU A 184 8.65 25.18 3.49
C GLU A 184 7.90 23.94 2.96
N GLU A 185 7.53 23.00 3.83
CA GLU A 185 6.72 21.86 3.42
C GLU A 185 5.32 22.29 2.97
N PHE A 186 4.65 23.21 3.69
CA PHE A 186 3.36 23.75 3.25
C PHE A 186 3.43 24.53 1.93
N LYS A 187 4.57 25.19 1.62
CA LYS A 187 4.78 25.79 0.30
C LYS A 187 4.83 24.74 -0.81
N LYS A 188 5.48 23.59 -0.58
CA LYS A 188 5.47 22.46 -1.52
C LYS A 188 4.07 21.91 -1.68
N VAL A 189 3.37 21.64 -0.58
CA VAL A 189 1.98 21.14 -0.56
C VAL A 189 1.05 22.07 -1.35
N GLU A 190 1.14 23.38 -1.16
CA GLU A 190 0.32 24.36 -1.89
C GLU A 190 0.62 24.37 -3.39
N SER A 191 1.88 24.25 -3.78
CA SER A 191 2.30 24.37 -5.19
C SER A 191 2.17 23.08 -5.98
N ALA A 192 2.21 21.91 -5.33
CA ALA A 192 2.21 20.61 -5.99
C ALA A 192 1.02 20.36 -6.92
N PRO A 193 -0.24 20.69 -6.57
CA PRO A 193 -1.38 20.48 -7.45
C PRO A 193 -1.25 21.21 -8.78
N ALA A 194 -0.93 22.50 -8.78
CA ALA A 194 -0.79 23.30 -10.00
C ALA A 194 0.37 22.79 -10.88
N ARG A 195 1.46 22.35 -10.26
CA ARG A 195 2.61 21.78 -10.97
C ARG A 195 2.27 20.44 -11.61
N LEU A 196 1.52 19.58 -10.91
CA LEU A 196 1.02 18.31 -11.47
C LEU A 196 0.04 18.56 -12.62
N GLU A 197 -0.94 19.42 -12.44
CA GLU A 197 -1.93 19.74 -13.47
C GLU A 197 -1.32 20.35 -14.74
N SER A 198 -0.24 21.14 -14.59
CA SER A 198 0.42 21.81 -15.70
C SER A 198 1.43 20.95 -16.45
N ASN A 199 2.08 20.01 -15.76
CA ASN A 199 3.24 19.30 -16.33
C ASN A 199 2.99 17.80 -16.57
N CYS A 200 2.15 17.14 -15.76
CA CYS A 200 1.91 15.71 -15.91
C CYS A 200 1.19 15.42 -17.24
N LYS A 201 1.80 14.56 -18.06
CA LYS A 201 1.22 14.16 -19.35
C LYS A 201 0.09 13.13 -19.22
N ASN A 202 -0.02 12.46 -18.09
CA ASN A 202 -1.07 11.49 -17.83
C ASN A 202 -2.34 12.20 -17.34
N ALA A 203 -3.16 12.67 -18.27
CA ALA A 203 -4.42 13.36 -17.97
C ALA A 203 -5.41 12.47 -17.18
N ALA A 204 -5.38 11.15 -17.37
CA ALA A 204 -6.25 10.23 -16.65
C ALA A 204 -5.88 10.19 -15.18
N LEU A 205 -4.57 10.11 -14.85
CA LEU A 205 -4.09 10.20 -13.47
C LEU A 205 -4.53 11.52 -12.82
N ILE A 206 -4.32 12.65 -13.48
CA ILE A 206 -4.72 13.96 -12.93
C ILE A 206 -6.24 14.03 -12.69
N ASN A 207 -7.03 13.48 -13.58
CA ASN A 207 -8.49 13.44 -13.41
C ASN A 207 -8.90 12.59 -12.19
N GLU A 208 -8.27 11.46 -11.97
CA GLU A 208 -8.51 10.63 -10.78
C GLU A 208 -8.08 11.33 -9.50
N LEU A 209 -6.91 11.99 -9.49
CA LEU A 209 -6.36 12.65 -8.31
C LEU A 209 -7.03 14.00 -7.98
N ARG A 210 -7.73 14.61 -8.93
CA ARG A 210 -8.25 16.00 -8.83
C ARG A 210 -8.99 16.34 -7.52
N PRO A 211 -9.89 15.49 -6.98
CA PRO A 211 -10.56 15.80 -5.71
C PRO A 211 -9.57 16.00 -4.56
N TRP A 212 -8.59 15.11 -4.45
CA TRP A 212 -7.55 15.19 -3.41
C TRP A 212 -6.56 16.31 -3.66
N LEU A 213 -6.12 16.55 -4.90
CA LEU A 213 -5.23 17.65 -5.25
C LEU A 213 -5.85 19.01 -4.88
N THR A 214 -7.15 19.16 -5.08
CA THR A 214 -7.86 20.38 -4.72
C THR A 214 -7.80 20.66 -3.21
N GLU A 215 -8.06 19.65 -2.39
CA GLU A 215 -8.00 19.79 -0.93
C GLU A 215 -6.55 19.91 -0.42
N PHE A 216 -5.62 19.23 -1.08
CA PHE A 216 -4.19 19.30 -0.78
C PHE A 216 -3.64 20.72 -0.94
N GLY A 217 -3.96 21.40 -2.05
CA GLY A 217 -3.59 22.82 -2.24
C GLY A 217 -4.15 23.73 -1.16
N LYS A 218 -5.42 23.53 -0.78
CA LYS A 218 -6.05 24.28 0.33
C LYS A 218 -5.36 24.01 1.68
N LEU A 219 -4.93 22.78 1.92
CA LEU A 219 -4.17 22.42 3.11
C LEU A 219 -2.86 23.21 3.18
N GLY A 220 -2.11 23.27 2.08
CA GLY A 220 -0.88 24.06 1.98
C GLY A 220 -1.10 25.54 2.28
N THR A 221 -2.15 26.13 1.67
CA THR A 221 -2.51 27.54 1.93
C THR A 221 -2.82 27.80 3.41
N ARG A 222 -3.63 26.93 4.02
CA ARG A 222 -4.00 27.06 5.45
C ARG A 222 -2.80 26.86 6.37
N GLY A 223 -1.96 25.87 6.08
CA GLY A 223 -0.78 25.58 6.91
C GLY A 223 0.24 26.70 6.96
N LYS A 224 0.38 27.47 5.87
CA LYS A 224 1.26 28.67 5.87
C LYS A 224 0.71 29.86 6.67
N GLN A 225 -0.59 29.84 7.00
CA GLN A 225 -1.25 30.91 7.75
C GLN A 225 -1.33 30.62 9.25
N ALA A 226 -1.06 29.39 9.64
CA ALA A 226 -1.12 28.93 11.03
C ALA A 226 0.20 29.16 11.76
#